data_73364dae4e5b7d9cbcacade4748cbaba
#
_entry.id   73364dae4e5b7d9cbcacade4748cbaba
#
_cell.length_a   1.000
_cell.length_b   1.000
_cell.length_c   1.000
_cell.angle_alpha   90.00
_cell.angle_beta   90.00
_cell.angle_gamma   90.00
#
_symmetry.space_group_name_H-M   'P 1'
#
loop_
_entity.id
_entity.type
_entity.pdbx_description
1 polymer ?
#
loop_
_entity_poly.entity_id
_entity_poly.type
_entity_poly.pdbx_seq_one_letter_code
_entity_poly.pdbx_strand_id
1 'polypeptide(L)'
;MLASNEDVNILVLDTEVYSNTGGQSSKSTTKGSFAKFAMGGKRTNKKDLAYMAMAYPDCYVASVSLGADPSQCIRAFKEAEAHKGPSIILAYAPCINHGFDMSTSYGEMKKAVETGYWNLFRYNPDSDDKFSLDSKPSKEYSEFLAGETRFTSMYKKDKVLADKLFKDSEENAKNRLTRLEKFE
;
A
#
# COMPACT_ATOMS: atom_id res chain seq x y z
N MET A 1 3.66 1.36 21.53
CA MET A 1 3.77 2.61 20.78
C MET A 1 2.40 3.12 20.34
N LEU A 2 1.64 2.49 19.42
CA LEU A 2 0.32 3.00 19.01
C LEU A 2 -0.74 3.07 20.15
N ALA A 3 -0.58 2.31 21.19
CA ALA A 3 -1.43 2.32 22.39
C ALA A 3 -0.88 3.20 23.52
N SER A 4 0.13 4.03 23.25
CA SER A 4 0.66 5.00 24.20
C SER A 4 0.06 6.38 23.92
N ASN A 5 0.11 7.27 24.90
CA ASN A 5 -0.24 8.68 24.71
C ASN A 5 0.97 9.52 24.31
N GLU A 6 2.03 8.89 23.82
CA GLU A 6 3.24 9.59 23.43
C GLU A 6 3.06 10.26 22.07
N ASP A 7 3.47 11.50 21.96
CA ASP A 7 3.50 12.27 20.70
C ASP A 7 4.66 11.76 19.85
N VAL A 8 4.37 10.80 18.97
CA VAL A 8 5.38 10.16 18.13
C VAL A 8 4.89 9.94 16.71
N ASN A 9 5.68 10.36 15.73
CA ASN A 9 5.43 10.17 14.31
C ASN A 9 6.20 8.96 13.78
N ILE A 10 5.50 8.00 13.17
CA ILE A 10 6.08 6.80 12.57
C ILE A 10 5.88 6.85 11.05
N LEU A 11 6.98 6.95 10.30
CA LEU A 11 6.95 6.79 8.85
C LEU A 11 7.32 5.36 8.47
N VAL A 12 6.41 4.66 7.80
CA VAL A 12 6.63 3.32 7.25
C VAL A 12 6.84 3.43 5.74
N LEU A 13 8.05 3.13 5.28
CA LEU A 13 8.33 2.97 3.85
C LEU A 13 7.99 1.52 3.45
N ASP A 14 6.80 1.33 2.85
CA ASP A 14 6.34 0.00 2.46
C ASP A 14 6.92 -0.40 1.10
N THR A 15 8.04 -1.09 1.13
CA THR A 15 8.70 -1.67 -0.04
C THR A 15 8.14 -3.05 -0.41
N GLU A 16 7.15 -3.56 0.33
CA GLU A 16 6.43 -4.82 0.12
C GLU A 16 7.30 -6.09 0.16
N VAL A 17 8.61 -5.96 0.27
CA VAL A 17 9.58 -7.05 0.44
C VAL A 17 10.64 -6.64 1.46
N TYR A 18 11.44 -7.59 1.94
CA TYR A 18 12.67 -7.27 2.67
C TYR A 18 13.73 -6.76 1.68
N SER A 19 13.72 -5.45 1.45
CA SER A 19 14.44 -4.79 0.37
C SER A 19 15.97 -4.87 0.53
N ASN A 20 16.49 -4.52 1.70
CA ASN A 20 17.93 -4.45 1.99
C ASN A 20 18.63 -5.82 2.00
N THR A 21 17.92 -6.90 2.28
CA THR A 21 18.46 -8.27 2.28
C THR A 21 18.26 -9.00 0.95
N GLY A 22 17.64 -8.34 -0.04
CA GLY A 22 17.58 -8.79 -1.43
C GLY A 22 16.26 -9.40 -1.85
N GLY A 23 15.12 -8.92 -1.35
CA GLY A 23 13.80 -9.18 -1.91
C GLY A 23 13.10 -10.44 -1.42
N GLN A 24 13.29 -10.80 -0.16
CA GLN A 24 12.52 -11.89 0.46
C GLN A 24 11.07 -11.47 0.67
N SER A 25 10.17 -12.45 0.57
CA SER A 25 8.76 -12.26 0.87
C SER A 25 8.53 -11.88 2.32
N SER A 26 7.76 -10.81 2.52
CA SER A 26 7.32 -10.32 3.83
C SER A 26 5.81 -10.51 4.01
N LYS A 27 5.27 -10.10 5.15
CA LYS A 27 3.82 -10.03 5.36
C LYS A 27 3.17 -8.90 4.56
N SER A 28 3.95 -7.91 4.10
CA SER A 28 3.50 -6.83 3.22
C SER A 28 3.54 -7.20 1.73
N THR A 29 4.15 -8.32 1.35
CA THR A 29 4.20 -8.76 -0.05
C THR A 29 2.78 -9.08 -0.55
N THR A 30 2.42 -8.51 -1.69
CA THR A 30 1.10 -8.69 -2.32
C THR A 30 0.92 -10.11 -2.86
N LYS A 31 -0.29 -10.65 -2.75
CA LYS A 31 -0.66 -11.95 -3.30
C LYS A 31 -0.36 -12.02 -4.80
N GLY A 32 0.19 -13.13 -5.26
CA GLY A 32 0.62 -13.33 -6.64
C GLY A 32 2.01 -12.80 -6.98
N SER A 33 2.61 -11.98 -6.12
CA SER A 33 3.96 -11.46 -6.34
C SER A 33 5.01 -12.57 -6.19
N PHE A 34 5.94 -12.65 -7.12
CA PHE A 34 7.16 -13.43 -7.01
C PHE A 34 8.13 -12.72 -6.06
N ALA A 35 8.70 -13.45 -5.12
CA ALA A 35 9.75 -12.97 -4.24
C ALA A 35 10.61 -14.15 -3.76
N LYS A 36 11.79 -13.90 -3.22
CA LYS A 36 12.56 -14.95 -2.53
C LYS A 36 11.70 -15.53 -1.40
N PHE A 37 11.71 -16.84 -1.23
CA PHE A 37 10.84 -17.65 -0.36
C PHE A 37 9.34 -17.65 -0.76
N ALA A 38 9.00 -17.03 -1.90
CA ALA A 38 7.68 -17.13 -2.52
C ALA A 38 7.82 -17.32 -4.04
N MET A 39 8.68 -18.28 -4.45
CA MET A 39 9.03 -18.58 -5.85
C MET A 39 7.84 -19.09 -6.68
N GLY A 40 6.77 -19.55 -6.04
CA GLY A 40 5.50 -19.95 -6.67
C GLY A 40 4.40 -18.90 -6.54
N GLY A 41 4.78 -17.63 -6.31
CA GLY A 41 3.86 -16.52 -5.99
C GLY A 41 3.37 -16.54 -4.55
N LYS A 42 3.27 -15.37 -3.96
CA LYS A 42 2.73 -15.20 -2.60
C LYS A 42 1.27 -15.70 -2.54
N ARG A 43 0.98 -16.62 -1.65
CA ARG A 43 -0.35 -17.26 -1.51
C ARG A 43 -1.28 -16.55 -0.53
N THR A 44 -0.72 -15.84 0.45
CA THR A 44 -1.48 -15.15 1.50
C THR A 44 -1.68 -13.68 1.15
N ASN A 45 -2.73 -13.08 1.68
CA ASN A 45 -3.01 -11.67 1.52
C ASN A 45 -1.92 -10.81 2.20
N LYS A 46 -1.74 -9.60 1.67
CA LYS A 46 -0.92 -8.55 2.29
C LYS A 46 -1.52 -8.19 3.65
N LYS A 47 -0.66 -8.02 4.67
CA LYS A 47 -1.07 -7.45 5.95
C LYS A 47 -1.51 -6.00 5.76
N ASP A 48 -2.69 -5.66 6.20
CA ASP A 48 -3.23 -4.31 6.18
C ASP A 48 -2.82 -3.57 7.47
N LEU A 49 -1.62 -2.97 7.45
CA LEU A 49 -1.07 -2.31 8.62
C LEU A 49 -1.85 -1.04 8.98
N ALA A 50 -2.34 -0.30 7.98
CA ALA A 50 -3.15 0.89 8.21
C ALA A 50 -4.44 0.55 8.94
N TYR A 51 -5.17 -0.47 8.46
CA TYR A 51 -6.39 -0.93 9.10
C TYR A 51 -6.17 -1.41 10.55
N MET A 52 -5.03 -2.07 10.80
CA MET A 52 -4.66 -2.48 12.16
C MET A 52 -4.36 -1.25 13.05
N ALA A 53 -3.74 -0.21 12.49
CA ALA A 53 -3.47 1.03 13.22
C ALA A 53 -4.74 1.82 13.53
N MET A 54 -5.71 1.85 12.60
CA MET A 54 -7.01 2.49 12.80
C MET A 54 -7.88 1.82 13.89
N ALA A 55 -7.50 0.62 14.36
CA ALA A 55 -8.12 0.01 15.54
C ALA A 55 -7.76 0.72 16.85
N TYR A 56 -6.77 1.60 16.84
CA TYR A 56 -6.44 2.49 17.95
C TYR A 56 -7.11 3.84 17.68
N PRO A 57 -8.18 4.20 18.42
CA PRO A 57 -9.05 5.34 18.08
C PRO A 57 -8.34 6.70 18.13
N ASP A 58 -7.28 6.80 18.92
CA ASP A 58 -6.50 8.03 19.12
C ASP A 58 -5.22 8.07 18.27
N CYS A 59 -5.08 7.16 17.29
CA CYS A 59 -3.93 7.12 16.41
C CYS A 59 -4.25 7.79 15.07
N TYR A 60 -3.47 8.81 14.68
CA TYR A 60 -3.53 9.34 13.33
C TYR A 60 -2.97 8.32 12.34
N VAL A 61 -3.68 8.05 11.26
CA VAL A 61 -3.25 7.07 10.23
C VAL A 61 -3.38 7.66 8.83
N ALA A 62 -2.30 7.63 8.06
CA ALA A 62 -2.36 8.01 6.65
C ALA A 62 -1.72 6.97 5.74
N SER A 63 -2.27 6.84 4.54
CA SER A 63 -1.70 6.09 3.43
C SER A 63 -1.40 7.05 2.30
N VAL A 64 -0.14 7.15 1.89
CA VAL A 64 0.36 8.15 0.95
C VAL A 64 1.19 7.53 -0.17
N SER A 65 1.32 8.26 -1.27
CA SER A 65 2.23 7.93 -2.38
C SER A 65 2.72 9.23 -3.01
N LEU A 66 3.97 9.59 -2.75
CA LEU A 66 4.55 10.88 -3.15
C LEU A 66 4.48 11.13 -4.67
N GLY A 67 4.71 10.09 -5.48
CA GLY A 67 4.66 10.20 -6.94
C GLY A 67 3.24 10.26 -7.51
N ALA A 68 2.22 9.91 -6.71
CA ALA A 68 0.82 9.97 -7.13
C ALA A 68 0.18 11.32 -6.77
N ASP A 69 0.31 11.76 -5.53
CA ASP A 69 -0.21 13.04 -5.02
C ASP A 69 0.72 13.65 -3.96
N PRO A 70 1.67 14.51 -4.39
CA PRO A 70 2.56 15.22 -3.47
C PRO A 70 1.81 16.12 -2.47
N SER A 71 0.69 16.69 -2.88
CA SER A 71 -0.08 17.62 -2.03
C SER A 71 -0.78 16.87 -0.90
N GLN A 72 -1.36 15.69 -1.18
CA GLN A 72 -1.94 14.81 -0.17
C GLN A 72 -0.85 14.33 0.80
N CYS A 73 0.31 13.96 0.28
CA CYS A 73 1.44 13.54 1.10
C CYS A 73 1.87 14.64 2.09
N ILE A 74 2.07 15.88 1.61
CA ILE A 74 2.42 17.03 2.46
C ILE A 74 1.34 17.29 3.52
N ARG A 75 0.06 17.19 3.14
CA ARG A 75 -1.06 17.37 4.06
C ARG A 75 -1.03 16.32 5.16
N ALA A 76 -0.84 15.04 4.81
CA ALA A 76 -0.75 13.95 5.77
C ALA A 76 0.38 14.16 6.79
N PHE A 77 1.55 14.64 6.35
CA PHE A 77 2.66 14.95 7.27
C PHE A 77 2.34 16.12 8.20
N LYS A 78 1.69 17.17 7.69
CA LYS A 78 1.30 18.33 8.52
C LYS A 78 0.25 17.95 9.57
N GLU A 79 -0.72 17.12 9.21
CA GLU A 79 -1.74 16.63 10.13
C GLU A 79 -1.12 15.72 11.20
N ALA A 80 -0.22 14.81 10.81
CA ALA A 80 0.50 13.94 11.74
C ALA A 80 1.35 14.74 12.75
N GLU A 81 2.01 15.81 12.30
CA GLU A 81 2.83 16.69 13.17
C GLU A 81 1.96 17.52 14.12
N ALA A 82 0.76 17.90 13.69
CA ALA A 82 -0.16 18.67 14.53
C ALA A 82 -0.87 17.80 15.59
N HIS A 83 -1.09 16.52 15.30
CA HIS A 83 -1.73 15.58 16.19
C HIS A 83 -0.91 15.35 17.47
N LYS A 84 -1.60 15.37 18.63
CA LYS A 84 -0.97 15.17 19.95
C LYS A 84 -1.18 13.73 20.42
N GLY A 85 -0.46 12.81 19.80
CA GLY A 85 -0.53 11.38 20.06
C GLY A 85 0.26 10.59 19.01
N PRO A 86 0.11 9.28 18.99
CA PRO A 86 0.81 8.45 18.03
C PRO A 86 0.27 8.64 16.60
N SER A 87 1.15 8.86 15.65
CA SER A 87 0.82 8.97 14.24
C SER A 87 1.57 7.92 13.43
N ILE A 88 0.91 7.33 12.43
CA ILE A 88 1.55 6.41 11.50
C ILE A 88 1.21 6.77 10.05
N ILE A 89 2.23 7.01 9.23
CA ILE A 89 2.11 7.28 7.80
C ILE A 89 2.71 6.11 7.04
N LEU A 90 1.89 5.46 6.22
CA LEU A 90 2.34 4.39 5.33
C LEU A 90 2.57 4.97 3.93
N ALA A 91 3.82 5.00 3.51
CA ALA A 91 4.22 5.49 2.20
C ALA A 91 4.54 4.33 1.27
N TYR A 92 3.88 4.28 0.10
CA TYR A 92 4.25 3.33 -0.94
C TYR A 92 5.65 3.66 -1.45
N ALA A 93 6.57 2.72 -1.33
CA ALA A 93 7.97 2.87 -1.70
C ALA A 93 8.37 1.80 -2.74
N PRO A 94 8.32 2.11 -4.04
CA PRO A 94 8.76 1.18 -5.07
C PRO A 94 10.21 0.73 -4.85
N CYS A 95 10.48 -0.54 -5.12
CA CYS A 95 11.77 -1.16 -4.88
C CYS A 95 12.30 -1.80 -6.16
N ILE A 96 13.62 -1.81 -6.33
CA ILE A 96 14.30 -2.49 -7.45
C ILE A 96 13.88 -3.96 -7.58
N ASN A 97 13.53 -4.63 -6.46
CA ASN A 97 13.06 -6.02 -6.46
C ASN A 97 11.65 -6.18 -7.07
N HIS A 98 10.92 -5.11 -7.34
CA HIS A 98 9.66 -5.17 -8.09
C HIS A 98 9.91 -5.44 -9.58
N GLY A 99 11.10 -5.06 -10.08
CA GLY A 99 11.56 -5.38 -11.43
C GLY A 99 10.92 -4.49 -12.51
N PHE A 100 11.01 -3.19 -12.32
CA PHE A 100 10.70 -2.16 -13.30
C PHE A 100 11.88 -1.15 -13.35
N ASP A 101 11.86 -0.23 -14.30
CA ASP A 101 12.88 0.81 -14.40
C ASP A 101 12.69 1.85 -13.27
N MET A 102 13.63 1.91 -12.34
CA MET A 102 13.57 2.83 -11.19
C MET A 102 13.56 4.31 -11.57
N SER A 103 14.01 4.68 -12.78
CA SER A 103 13.89 6.06 -13.28
C SER A 103 12.43 6.47 -13.47
N THR A 104 11.51 5.50 -13.61
CA THR A 104 10.06 5.71 -13.76
C THR A 104 9.29 5.59 -12.44
N SER A 105 9.96 5.60 -11.29
CA SER A 105 9.36 5.34 -9.97
C SER A 105 8.12 6.19 -9.67
N TYR A 106 8.14 7.48 -10.03
CA TYR A 106 7.00 8.36 -9.85
C TYR A 106 5.79 7.92 -10.68
N GLY A 107 6.03 7.50 -11.93
CA GLY A 107 4.98 6.95 -12.79
C GLY A 107 4.40 5.65 -12.24
N GLU A 108 5.23 4.79 -11.66
CA GLU A 108 4.80 3.54 -11.03
C GLU A 108 4.00 3.78 -9.74
N MET A 109 4.40 4.75 -8.91
CA MET A 109 3.64 5.21 -7.76
C MET A 109 2.24 5.73 -8.17
N LYS A 110 2.18 6.53 -9.23
CA LYS A 110 0.92 7.06 -9.78
C LYS A 110 0.04 5.93 -10.29
N LYS A 111 0.60 5.01 -11.08
CA LYS A 111 -0.12 3.85 -11.61
C LYS A 111 -0.69 2.97 -10.50
N ALA A 112 0.07 2.73 -9.42
CA ALA A 112 -0.40 1.98 -8.27
C ALA A 112 -1.69 2.58 -7.66
N VAL A 113 -1.77 3.91 -7.60
CA VAL A 113 -2.95 4.62 -7.09
C VAL A 113 -4.10 4.61 -8.10
N GLU A 114 -3.83 4.92 -9.37
CA GLU A 114 -4.84 4.95 -10.44
C GLU A 114 -5.51 3.59 -10.67
N THR A 115 -4.83 2.49 -10.39
CA THR A 115 -5.36 1.12 -10.53
C THR A 115 -5.99 0.56 -9.24
N GLY A 116 -5.98 1.32 -8.15
CA GLY A 116 -6.47 0.84 -6.84
C GLY A 116 -5.58 -0.19 -6.16
N TYR A 117 -4.37 -0.42 -6.70
CA TYR A 117 -3.36 -1.24 -6.05
C TYR A 117 -2.93 -0.63 -4.71
N TRP A 118 -2.83 0.69 -4.65
CA TRP A 118 -2.57 1.48 -3.44
C TRP A 118 -3.64 2.56 -3.29
N ASN A 119 -4.27 2.68 -2.12
CA ASN A 119 -5.28 3.69 -1.84
C ASN A 119 -4.68 4.81 -0.99
N LEU A 120 -4.96 6.07 -1.36
CA LEU A 120 -4.62 7.23 -0.54
C LEU A 120 -5.79 7.56 0.37
N PHE A 121 -5.52 7.73 1.65
CA PHE A 121 -6.52 8.13 2.64
C PHE A 121 -5.84 8.68 3.90
N ARG A 122 -6.63 9.36 4.71
CA ARG A 122 -6.22 9.86 6.03
C ARG A 122 -7.32 9.55 7.04
N TYR A 123 -6.93 9.08 8.20
CA TYR A 123 -7.76 9.00 9.40
C TYR A 123 -7.18 9.94 10.44
N ASN A 124 -7.92 11.00 10.74
CA ASN A 124 -7.53 12.04 11.70
C ASN A 124 -8.51 12.03 12.89
N PRO A 125 -8.11 11.53 14.07
CA PRO A 125 -9.00 11.48 15.24
C PRO A 125 -9.43 12.85 15.75
N ASP A 126 -8.67 13.91 15.43
CA ASP A 126 -8.92 15.29 15.90
C ASP A 126 -9.90 16.06 15.00
N SER A 127 -10.28 15.49 13.85
CA SER A 127 -11.21 16.11 12.90
C SER A 127 -12.65 15.67 13.16
N ASP A 128 -13.61 16.55 12.88
CA ASP A 128 -15.05 16.21 12.87
C ASP A 128 -15.32 15.11 11.85
N ASP A 129 -14.77 15.26 10.64
CA ASP A 129 -14.75 14.25 9.59
C ASP A 129 -13.46 13.43 9.72
N LYS A 130 -13.51 12.38 10.53
CA LYS A 130 -12.33 11.58 10.90
C LYS A 130 -11.67 10.87 9.73
N PHE A 131 -12.40 10.57 8.66
CA PHE A 131 -11.88 9.81 7.55
C PHE A 131 -12.01 10.57 6.23
N SER A 132 -10.96 10.53 5.41
CA SER A 132 -10.94 11.08 4.05
C SER A 132 -10.34 10.06 3.10
N LEU A 133 -11.11 9.60 2.11
CA LEU A 133 -10.60 8.79 1.01
C LEU A 133 -10.09 9.72 -0.09
N ASP A 134 -8.77 9.83 -0.21
CA ASP A 134 -8.10 10.82 -1.08
C ASP A 134 -7.84 10.31 -2.51
N SER A 135 -8.19 9.06 -2.83
CA SER A 135 -8.03 8.50 -4.18
C SER A 135 -9.17 7.57 -4.58
N LYS A 136 -9.50 7.60 -5.88
CA LYS A 136 -10.43 6.64 -6.51
C LYS A 136 -9.74 6.02 -7.72
N PRO A 137 -9.83 4.69 -7.91
CA PRO A 137 -9.29 4.02 -9.08
C PRO A 137 -9.94 4.54 -10.37
N SER A 138 -9.13 4.69 -11.42
CA SER A 138 -9.55 5.15 -12.75
C SER A 138 -9.06 4.25 -13.88
N LYS A 139 -8.26 3.22 -13.53
CA LYS A 139 -7.67 2.25 -14.47
C LYS A 139 -7.87 0.82 -13.97
N GLU A 140 -7.66 -0.12 -14.88
CA GLU A 140 -7.75 -1.54 -14.57
C GLU A 140 -6.58 -2.01 -13.68
N TYR A 141 -6.89 -2.81 -12.67
CA TYR A 141 -5.90 -3.36 -11.74
C TYR A 141 -4.76 -4.12 -12.44
N SER A 142 -5.10 -4.84 -13.52
CA SER A 142 -4.18 -5.61 -14.34
C SER A 142 -3.09 -4.76 -15.00
N GLU A 143 -3.34 -3.47 -15.27
CA GLU A 143 -2.34 -2.57 -15.86
C GLU A 143 -1.13 -2.37 -14.93
N PHE A 144 -1.36 -2.33 -13.62
CA PHE A 144 -0.28 -2.25 -12.65
C PHE A 144 0.53 -3.56 -12.64
N LEU A 145 -0.13 -4.71 -12.57
CA LEU A 145 0.54 -6.01 -12.52
C LEU A 145 1.41 -6.28 -13.77
N ALA A 146 0.96 -5.82 -14.94
CA ALA A 146 1.69 -5.98 -16.18
C ALA A 146 2.99 -5.14 -16.23
N GLY A 147 3.12 -4.11 -15.42
CA GLY A 147 4.28 -3.22 -15.36
C GLY A 147 5.47 -3.76 -14.58
N GLU A 148 5.29 -4.76 -13.74
CA GLU A 148 6.33 -5.21 -12.82
C GLU A 148 6.72 -6.68 -13.03
N THR A 149 8.03 -6.96 -13.09
CA THR A 149 8.58 -8.30 -13.33
C THR A 149 8.16 -9.31 -12.23
N ARG A 150 7.95 -8.87 -11.01
CA ARG A 150 7.50 -9.76 -9.91
C ARG A 150 6.14 -10.40 -10.18
N PHE A 151 5.29 -9.82 -11.03
CA PHE A 151 4.03 -10.39 -11.47
C PHE A 151 4.17 -11.10 -12.83
N THR A 152 4.80 -10.45 -13.80
CA THR A 152 4.96 -11.02 -15.14
C THR A 152 5.79 -12.30 -15.16
N SER A 153 6.76 -12.46 -14.24
CA SER A 153 7.51 -13.70 -14.04
C SER A 153 6.62 -14.85 -13.58
N MET A 154 5.63 -14.57 -12.73
CA MET A 154 4.65 -15.59 -12.32
C MET A 154 3.79 -16.04 -13.49
N TYR A 155 3.33 -15.10 -14.30
CA TYR A 155 2.53 -15.37 -15.47
C TYR A 155 3.29 -16.24 -16.50
N LYS A 156 4.58 -15.99 -16.71
CA LYS A 156 5.45 -16.78 -17.58
C LYS A 156 5.70 -18.19 -17.04
N LYS A 157 5.77 -18.35 -15.73
CA LYS A 157 6.09 -19.62 -15.07
C LYS A 157 4.89 -20.57 -15.01
N ASP A 158 3.74 -20.07 -14.61
CA ASP A 158 2.48 -20.83 -14.46
C ASP A 158 1.30 -19.87 -14.65
N LYS A 159 0.82 -19.82 -15.89
CA LYS A 159 -0.26 -18.93 -16.29
C LYS A 159 -1.55 -19.19 -15.51
N VAL A 160 -1.94 -20.46 -15.36
CA VAL A 160 -3.21 -20.83 -14.69
C VAL A 160 -3.20 -20.39 -13.23
N LEU A 161 -2.08 -20.64 -12.55
CA LEU A 161 -1.93 -20.22 -11.17
C LEU A 161 -1.84 -18.70 -11.04
N ALA A 162 -1.11 -18.03 -11.95
CA ALA A 162 -0.99 -16.58 -11.96
C ALA A 162 -2.36 -15.90 -12.14
N ASP A 163 -3.16 -16.36 -13.13
CA ASP A 163 -4.52 -15.84 -13.37
C ASP A 163 -5.39 -15.94 -12.11
N LYS A 164 -5.33 -17.08 -11.42
CA LYS A 164 -6.05 -17.27 -10.15
C LYS A 164 -5.59 -16.29 -9.07
N LEU A 165 -4.26 -16.20 -8.84
CA LEU A 165 -3.70 -15.36 -7.80
C LEU A 165 -3.91 -13.87 -8.08
N PHE A 166 -3.87 -13.46 -9.35
CA PHE A 166 -4.09 -12.07 -9.76
C PHE A 166 -5.55 -11.67 -9.60
N LYS A 167 -6.49 -12.56 -9.96
CA LYS A 167 -7.91 -12.36 -9.71
C LYS A 167 -8.21 -12.21 -8.22
N ASP A 168 -7.66 -13.10 -7.39
CA ASP A 168 -7.79 -13.03 -5.93
C ASP A 168 -7.18 -11.72 -5.39
N SER A 169 -6.06 -11.26 -5.96
CA SER A 169 -5.40 -10.01 -5.55
C SER A 169 -6.24 -8.79 -5.88
N GLU A 170 -6.83 -8.75 -7.08
CA GLU A 170 -7.74 -7.70 -7.52
C GLU A 170 -9.01 -7.65 -6.65
N GLU A 171 -9.60 -8.80 -6.36
CA GLU A 171 -10.76 -8.89 -5.47
C GLU A 171 -10.43 -8.37 -4.06
N ASN A 172 -9.25 -8.71 -3.53
CA ASN A 172 -8.79 -8.17 -2.25
C ASN A 172 -8.60 -6.65 -2.28
N ALA A 173 -8.12 -6.09 -3.39
CA ALA A 173 -7.98 -4.65 -3.56
C ALA A 173 -9.36 -3.95 -3.60
N LYS A 174 -10.33 -4.52 -4.33
CA LYS A 174 -11.73 -4.04 -4.37
C LYS A 174 -12.39 -4.10 -2.99
N ASN A 175 -12.23 -5.21 -2.28
CA ASN A 175 -12.77 -5.38 -0.94
C ASN A 175 -12.15 -4.40 0.07
N ARG A 176 -10.84 -4.09 -0.07
CA ARG A 176 -10.19 -3.06 0.74
C ARG A 176 -10.76 -1.69 0.45
N LEU A 177 -10.93 -1.30 -0.81
CA LEU A 177 -11.53 -0.03 -1.20
C LEU A 177 -12.97 0.10 -0.64
N THR A 178 -13.83 -0.90 -0.87
CA THR A 178 -15.20 -0.92 -0.34
C THR A 178 -15.25 -0.81 1.18
N ARG A 179 -14.24 -1.35 1.88
CA ARG A 179 -14.14 -1.19 3.33
C ARG A 179 -13.76 0.24 3.72
N LEU A 180 -12.85 0.87 2.97
CA LEU A 180 -12.45 2.26 3.20
C LEU A 180 -13.63 3.23 2.93
N GLU A 181 -14.40 3.01 1.88
CA GLU A 181 -15.61 3.78 1.54
C GLU A 181 -16.68 3.76 2.65
N LYS A 182 -16.68 2.75 3.51
CA LYS A 182 -17.61 2.68 4.66
C LYS A 182 -17.22 3.58 5.84
N PHE A 183 -16.01 4.13 5.82
CA PHE A 183 -15.57 5.10 6.83
C PHE A 183 -15.88 6.54 6.43
N GLU A 184 -16.19 6.82 5.15
CA GLU A 184 -16.74 8.10 4.69
C GLU A 184 -18.21 8.24 5.13
#